data_31dfd0db45f857c70579ac10234e231b
#
_entry.id   31dfd0db45f857c70579ac10234e231b
#
_cell.length_a   1.000
_cell.length_b   1.000
_cell.length_c   1.000
_cell.angle_alpha   90.00
_cell.angle_beta   90.00
_cell.angle_gamma   90.00
#
_symmetry.space_group_name_H-M   'P 1'
#
loop_
_entity.id
_entity.type
_entity.pdbx_description
1 polymer ?
#
loop_
_entity_poly.entity_id
_entity_poly.type
_entity_poly.pdbx_seq_one_letter_code
_entity_poly.pdbx_strand_id
1 'polypeptide(L)'
;MASPPILILTPEQEIHNFKQRERESLKDAWHRICNAQYKATRKLATSVLLRNFYVGITPWNRCVLDIATGGDFMSSHTFDAYNAMLDLFGPPPLLVNGTVLTLEHVMQRLDIIENKIATVELIENLDKK
;
A
#
# COMPACT_ATOMS: atom_id res chain seq x y z
N MET A 1 -22.78 26.38 -22.13
CA MET A 1 -22.81 25.05 -21.54
C MET A 1 -21.99 25.05 -20.26
N ALA A 2 -22.62 24.77 -19.15
CA ALA A 2 -21.90 24.66 -17.90
C ALA A 2 -21.06 23.36 -17.92
N SER A 3 -19.80 23.46 -17.52
CA SER A 3 -18.97 22.26 -17.35
C SER A 3 -19.59 21.38 -16.28
N PRO A 4 -19.59 20.02 -16.45
CA PRO A 4 -20.07 19.15 -15.39
C PRO A 4 -19.25 19.38 -14.11
N PRO A 5 -19.86 19.31 -12.93
CA PRO A 5 -19.12 19.50 -11.69
C PRO A 5 -18.01 18.43 -11.59
N ILE A 6 -16.82 18.86 -11.19
CA ILE A 6 -15.72 17.94 -10.94
C ILE A 6 -16.10 17.13 -9.70
N LEU A 7 -16.34 15.83 -9.88
CA LEU A 7 -16.61 14.94 -8.76
C LEU A 7 -15.28 14.65 -8.06
N ILE A 8 -15.12 15.23 -6.87
CA ILE A 8 -14.00 14.90 -6.00
C ILE A 8 -14.43 13.67 -5.20
N LEU A 9 -13.82 12.53 -5.50
CA LEU A 9 -14.10 11.30 -4.79
C LEU A 9 -13.36 11.31 -3.45
N THR A 10 -14.01 10.79 -2.39
CA THR A 10 -13.31 10.51 -1.14
C THR A 10 -12.32 9.36 -1.36
N PRO A 11 -11.28 9.22 -0.52
CA PRO A 11 -10.36 8.09 -0.66
C PRO A 11 -11.07 6.74 -0.66
N GLU A 12 -12.10 6.55 0.17
CA GLU A 12 -12.90 5.33 0.21
C GLU A 12 -13.62 5.09 -1.13
N GLN A 13 -14.18 6.13 -1.73
CA GLN A 13 -14.84 6.04 -3.03
C GLN A 13 -13.84 5.73 -4.14
N GLU A 14 -12.63 6.29 -4.07
CA GLU A 14 -11.56 5.99 -5.03
C GLU A 14 -11.22 4.50 -5.03
N ILE A 15 -11.21 3.87 -3.85
CA ILE A 15 -10.95 2.45 -3.73
C ILE A 15 -12.11 1.63 -4.29
N HIS A 16 -13.35 1.95 -3.91
CA HIS A 16 -14.53 1.21 -4.38
C HIS A 16 -14.75 1.32 -5.88
N ASN A 17 -14.37 2.45 -6.48
CA ASN A 17 -14.53 2.71 -7.91
C ASN A 17 -13.20 2.59 -8.65
N PHE A 18 -12.22 1.91 -8.07
CA PHE A 18 -10.87 1.83 -8.63
C PHE A 18 -10.87 1.21 -10.01
N LYS A 19 -10.21 1.89 -10.95
CA LYS A 19 -9.93 1.37 -12.29
C LYS A 19 -8.54 1.82 -12.72
N GLN A 20 -7.79 0.88 -13.27
CA GLN A 20 -6.49 1.19 -13.85
C GLN A 20 -6.68 2.17 -15.01
N ARG A 21 -5.86 3.21 -15.01
CA ARG A 21 -5.90 4.25 -16.05
C ARG A 21 -5.23 3.76 -17.31
N GLU A 22 -5.58 4.39 -18.44
CA GLU A 22 -4.90 4.16 -19.69
C GLU A 22 -3.41 4.49 -19.52
N ARG A 23 -2.54 3.60 -20.00
CA ARG A 23 -1.08 3.73 -19.90
C ARG A 23 -0.51 3.72 -18.47
N GLU A 24 -1.33 3.46 -17.47
CA GLU A 24 -0.85 3.30 -16.11
C GLU A 24 -0.23 1.91 -15.93
N SER A 25 0.97 1.85 -15.35
CA SER A 25 1.59 0.57 -15.03
C SER A 25 0.85 -0.10 -13.87
N LEU A 26 0.97 -1.42 -13.77
CA LEU A 26 0.39 -2.16 -12.65
C LEU A 26 0.96 -1.68 -11.31
N LYS A 27 2.26 -1.39 -11.27
CA LYS A 27 2.93 -0.84 -10.09
C LYS A 27 2.33 0.51 -9.68
N ASP A 28 2.16 1.43 -10.63
CA ASP A 28 1.60 2.76 -10.35
C ASP A 28 0.14 2.67 -9.90
N ALA A 29 -0.63 1.77 -10.51
CA ALA A 29 -2.00 1.50 -10.11
C ALA A 29 -2.06 1.00 -8.66
N TRP A 30 -1.18 0.05 -8.29
CA TRP A 30 -1.09 -0.46 -6.92
C TRP A 30 -0.73 0.65 -5.92
N HIS A 31 0.28 1.47 -6.25
CA HIS A 31 0.67 2.58 -5.39
C HIS A 31 -0.46 3.59 -5.22
N ARG A 32 -1.24 3.82 -6.28
CA ARG A 32 -2.37 4.76 -6.23
C ARG A 32 -3.48 4.28 -5.31
N ILE A 33 -3.86 2.99 -5.37
CA ILE A 33 -4.89 2.45 -4.48
C ILE A 33 -4.40 2.39 -3.02
N CYS A 34 -3.14 2.05 -2.81
CA CYS A 34 -2.53 2.05 -1.47
C CYS A 34 -2.50 3.45 -0.87
N ASN A 35 -2.21 4.46 -1.69
CA ASN A 35 -2.23 5.85 -1.25
C ASN A 35 -3.64 6.31 -0.85
N ALA A 36 -4.66 5.89 -1.59
CA ALA A 36 -6.06 6.15 -1.24
C ALA A 36 -6.41 5.48 0.10
N GLN A 37 -5.98 4.23 0.31
CA GLN A 37 -6.18 3.52 1.57
C GLN A 37 -5.50 4.26 2.74
N TYR A 38 -4.29 4.75 2.52
CA TYR A 38 -3.56 5.50 3.55
C TYR A 38 -4.30 6.79 3.94
N LYS A 39 -4.87 7.50 2.96
CA LYS A 39 -5.61 8.75 3.18
C LYS A 39 -7.02 8.54 3.73
N ALA A 40 -7.57 7.33 3.61
CA ALA A 40 -8.94 7.05 4.02
C ALA A 40 -9.12 7.23 5.53
N THR A 41 -10.17 7.93 5.93
CA THR A 41 -10.54 8.09 7.33
C THR A 41 -10.96 6.76 7.92
N ARG A 42 -11.74 5.97 7.17
CA ARG A 42 -12.10 4.60 7.52
C ARG A 42 -11.29 3.65 6.64
N LYS A 43 -10.34 2.96 7.26
CA LYS A 43 -9.52 1.99 6.54
C LYS A 43 -10.38 0.78 6.15
N LEU A 44 -10.25 0.36 4.89
CA LEU A 44 -10.88 -0.87 4.42
C LEU A 44 -10.02 -2.06 4.84
N ALA A 45 -10.67 -3.21 5.03
CA ALA A 45 -9.93 -4.45 5.25
C ALA A 45 -9.01 -4.73 4.05
N THR A 46 -7.84 -5.30 4.30
CA THR A 46 -6.87 -5.60 3.24
C THR A 46 -7.46 -6.49 2.15
N SER A 47 -8.31 -7.46 2.53
CA SER A 47 -9.01 -8.32 1.56
C SER A 47 -9.91 -7.53 0.61
N VAL A 48 -10.59 -6.51 1.11
CA VAL A 48 -11.45 -5.63 0.30
C VAL A 48 -10.60 -4.77 -0.62
N LEU A 49 -9.48 -4.24 -0.13
CA LEU A 49 -8.54 -3.47 -0.93
C LEU A 49 -8.00 -4.29 -2.11
N LEU A 50 -7.53 -5.50 -1.84
CA LEU A 50 -6.99 -6.40 -2.85
C LEU A 50 -8.04 -6.79 -3.90
N ARG A 51 -9.27 -7.07 -3.45
CA ARG A 51 -10.38 -7.39 -4.36
C ARG A 51 -10.70 -6.23 -5.30
N ASN A 52 -10.83 -5.02 -4.75
CA ASN A 52 -11.13 -3.84 -5.56
C ASN A 52 -10.01 -3.54 -6.55
N PHE A 53 -8.77 -3.76 -6.14
CA PHE A 53 -7.62 -3.63 -7.02
C PHE A 53 -7.70 -4.64 -8.18
N TYR A 54 -7.87 -5.92 -7.87
CA TYR A 54 -7.94 -6.99 -8.88
C TYR A 54 -9.07 -6.76 -9.88
N VAL A 55 -10.24 -6.39 -9.41
CA VAL A 55 -11.39 -6.13 -10.27
C VAL A 55 -11.18 -4.91 -11.17
N GLY A 56 -10.43 -3.92 -10.66
CA GLY A 56 -10.23 -2.64 -11.37
C GLY A 56 -9.10 -2.62 -12.39
N ILE A 57 -8.22 -3.63 -12.41
CA ILE A 57 -7.11 -3.68 -13.36
C ILE A 57 -7.51 -4.39 -14.66
N THR A 58 -6.65 -4.26 -15.68
CA THR A 58 -6.91 -4.88 -16.99
C THR A 58 -6.85 -6.41 -16.89
N PRO A 59 -7.53 -7.14 -17.82
CA PRO A 59 -7.47 -8.61 -17.83
C PRO A 59 -6.04 -9.16 -17.92
N TRP A 60 -5.17 -8.52 -18.69
CA TRP A 60 -3.77 -8.92 -18.79
C TRP A 60 -3.09 -8.85 -17.42
N ASN A 61 -3.29 -7.76 -16.70
CA ASN A 61 -2.68 -7.57 -15.38
C ASN A 61 -3.28 -8.50 -14.33
N ARG A 62 -4.54 -8.89 -14.46
CA ARG A 62 -5.13 -9.94 -13.62
C ARG A 62 -4.41 -11.27 -13.83
N CYS A 63 -4.08 -11.61 -15.05
CA CYS A 63 -3.29 -12.82 -15.34
C CYS A 63 -1.92 -12.75 -14.68
N VAL A 64 -1.26 -11.58 -14.69
CA VAL A 64 0.03 -11.40 -14.02
C VAL A 64 -0.10 -11.68 -12.52
N LEU A 65 -1.13 -11.18 -11.86
CA LEU A 65 -1.35 -11.41 -10.44
C LEU A 65 -1.72 -12.87 -10.16
N ASP A 66 -2.52 -13.49 -11.00
CA ASP A 66 -2.86 -14.91 -10.87
C ASP A 66 -1.60 -15.79 -10.92
N ILE A 67 -0.71 -15.52 -11.86
CA ILE A 67 0.56 -16.24 -11.99
C ILE A 67 1.42 -16.02 -10.73
N ALA A 68 1.51 -14.79 -10.25
CA ALA A 68 2.32 -14.43 -9.10
C ALA A 68 1.86 -15.13 -7.80
N THR A 69 0.57 -15.48 -7.72
CA THR A 69 0.00 -16.15 -6.55
C THR A 69 -0.20 -17.66 -6.75
N GLY A 70 0.39 -18.21 -7.81
CA GLY A 70 0.36 -19.64 -8.06
C GLY A 70 -0.90 -20.15 -8.75
N GLY A 71 -1.72 -19.28 -9.35
CA GLY A 71 -2.84 -19.67 -10.19
C GLY A 71 -4.09 -18.81 -10.04
N ASP A 72 -4.47 -18.40 -8.84
CA ASP A 72 -5.68 -17.60 -8.62
C ASP A 72 -5.49 -16.63 -7.47
N PHE A 73 -5.32 -15.36 -7.83
CA PHE A 73 -5.13 -14.27 -6.86
C PHE A 73 -6.31 -14.16 -5.90
N MET A 74 -7.54 -14.26 -6.40
CA MET A 74 -8.75 -14.07 -5.58
C MET A 74 -9.03 -15.23 -4.61
N SER A 75 -8.52 -16.41 -4.93
CA SER A 75 -8.63 -17.58 -4.04
C SER A 75 -7.49 -17.68 -3.04
N SER A 76 -6.44 -16.85 -3.21
CA SER A 76 -5.29 -16.85 -2.31
C SER A 76 -5.67 -16.29 -0.96
N HIS A 77 -5.01 -16.78 0.09
CA HIS A 77 -5.13 -16.16 1.40
C HIS A 77 -4.68 -14.69 1.34
N THR A 78 -5.40 -13.81 2.03
CA THR A 78 -5.14 -12.36 1.99
C THR A 78 -3.67 -12.02 2.26
N PHE A 79 -3.06 -12.67 3.24
CA PHE A 79 -1.66 -12.48 3.60
C PHE A 79 -0.73 -12.85 2.44
N ASP A 80 -0.97 -13.98 1.80
CA ASP A 80 -0.14 -14.45 0.68
C ASP A 80 -0.30 -13.53 -0.54
N ALA A 81 -1.51 -13.09 -0.83
CA ALA A 81 -1.78 -12.17 -1.92
C ALA A 81 -1.08 -10.81 -1.68
N TYR A 82 -1.15 -10.30 -0.46
CA TYR A 82 -0.49 -9.04 -0.10
C TYR A 82 1.04 -9.18 -0.21
N ASN A 83 1.60 -10.28 0.27
CA ASN A 83 3.04 -10.54 0.15
C ASN A 83 3.48 -10.65 -1.30
N ALA A 84 2.68 -11.25 -2.18
CA ALA A 84 2.96 -11.30 -3.61
C ALA A 84 3.02 -9.88 -4.20
N MET A 85 2.13 -8.97 -3.77
CA MET A 85 2.17 -7.59 -4.19
C MET A 85 3.44 -6.87 -3.73
N LEU A 86 3.86 -7.11 -2.49
CA LEU A 86 5.12 -6.55 -1.97
C LEU A 86 6.33 -7.08 -2.73
N ASP A 87 6.34 -8.37 -3.07
CA ASP A 87 7.43 -8.98 -3.84
C ASP A 87 7.53 -8.41 -5.25
N LEU A 88 6.38 -8.17 -5.89
CA LEU A 88 6.33 -7.65 -7.26
C LEU A 88 6.69 -6.16 -7.34
N PHE A 89 6.21 -5.36 -6.41
CA PHE A 89 6.24 -3.90 -6.54
C PHE A 89 6.99 -3.20 -5.43
N GLY A 90 7.40 -3.94 -4.41
CA GLY A 90 7.93 -3.33 -3.20
C GLY A 90 6.83 -2.59 -2.41
N PRO A 91 7.20 -2.01 -1.26
CA PRO A 91 6.26 -1.25 -0.46
C PRO A 91 5.88 0.06 -1.18
N PRO A 92 4.60 0.50 -1.09
CA PRO A 92 4.20 1.75 -1.71
C PRO A 92 4.86 2.93 -1.01
N PRO A 93 5.20 4.00 -1.75
CA PRO A 93 5.71 5.21 -1.11
C PRO A 93 4.63 5.84 -0.24
N LEU A 94 5.03 6.27 0.96
CA LEU A 94 4.14 6.96 1.88
C LEU A 94 4.25 8.46 1.68
N LEU A 95 3.09 9.13 1.58
CA LEU A 95 3.02 10.60 1.56
C LEU A 95 2.70 11.08 2.97
N VAL A 96 3.63 11.79 3.59
CA VAL A 96 3.43 12.42 4.90
C VAL A 96 3.64 13.92 4.74
N ASN A 97 2.62 14.70 5.03
CA ASN A 97 2.65 16.18 4.90
C ASN A 97 3.11 16.64 3.51
N GLY A 98 2.69 15.94 2.45
CA GLY A 98 3.06 16.25 1.07
C GLY A 98 4.46 15.79 0.66
N THR A 99 5.19 15.16 1.55
CA THR A 99 6.53 14.60 1.26
C THR A 99 6.42 13.10 1.00
N VAL A 100 7.04 12.64 -0.07
CA VAL A 100 7.12 11.22 -0.38
C VAL A 100 8.15 10.59 0.57
N LEU A 101 7.68 9.68 1.43
CA LEU A 101 8.56 8.87 2.27
C LEU A 101 8.77 7.52 1.59
N THR A 102 10.02 7.18 1.33
CA THR A 102 10.38 5.86 0.82
C THR A 102 10.53 4.90 2.00
N LEU A 103 10.44 3.60 1.73
CA LEU A 103 10.73 2.57 2.74
C LEU A 103 12.11 2.78 3.36
N GLU A 104 13.06 3.19 2.55
CA GLU A 104 14.43 3.46 2.99
C GLU A 104 14.47 4.50 4.11
N HIS A 105 13.70 5.59 3.96
CA HIS A 105 13.60 6.63 5.00
C HIS A 105 12.94 6.08 6.28
N VAL A 106 11.92 5.24 6.14
CA VAL A 106 11.24 4.63 7.29
C VAL A 106 12.19 3.69 8.02
N MET A 107 12.94 2.86 7.29
CA MET A 107 13.92 1.96 7.87
C MET A 107 15.03 2.70 8.61
N GLN A 108 15.53 3.81 8.05
CA GLN A 108 16.51 4.64 8.71
C GLN A 108 16.00 5.19 10.05
N ARG A 109 14.73 5.62 10.08
CA ARG A 109 14.11 6.09 11.33
C ARG A 109 13.94 4.98 12.35
N LEU A 110 13.57 3.78 11.92
CA LEU A 110 13.46 2.62 12.79
C LEU A 110 14.82 2.25 13.40
N ASP A 111 15.89 2.29 12.61
CA ASP A 111 17.25 2.03 13.10
C ASP A 111 17.65 3.03 14.17
N ILE A 112 17.35 4.31 13.99
CA ILE A 112 17.63 5.35 14.98
C ILE A 112 16.86 5.09 16.28
N ILE A 113 15.58 4.71 16.19
CA ILE A 113 14.74 4.41 17.34
C ILE A 113 15.29 3.17 18.08
N GLU A 114 15.63 2.11 17.36
CA GLU A 114 16.21 0.90 17.93
C GLU A 114 17.51 1.19 18.65
N ASN A 115 18.38 2.01 18.08
CA ASN A 115 19.64 2.42 18.70
C ASN A 115 19.39 3.21 19.99
N LYS A 116 18.39 4.08 20.00
CA LYS A 116 18.02 4.84 21.22
C LYS A 116 17.49 3.92 22.30
N ILE A 117 16.66 2.95 21.97
CA ILE A 117 16.12 1.96 22.90
C ILE A 117 17.25 1.12 23.47
N ALA A 118 18.17 0.64 22.65
CA ALA A 118 19.33 -0.13 23.10
C ALA A 118 20.21 0.68 24.09
N THR A 119 20.40 1.98 23.83
CA THR A 119 21.14 2.86 24.71
C THR A 119 20.45 3.02 26.08
N VAL A 120 19.11 3.19 26.07
CA VAL A 120 18.33 3.29 27.31
C VAL A 120 18.42 2.01 28.12
N GLU A 121 18.31 0.85 27.48
CA GLU A 121 18.44 -0.46 28.14
C GLU A 121 19.83 -0.64 28.77
N LEU A 122 20.88 -0.21 28.09
CA LEU A 122 22.25 -0.26 28.64
C LEU A 122 22.37 0.61 29.87
N ILE A 123 21.81 1.80 29.87
CA ILE A 123 21.82 2.72 31.01
C ILE A 123 21.05 2.10 32.19
N GLU A 124 19.89 1.54 31.97
CA GLU A 124 19.07 0.87 32.97
C GLU A 124 19.82 -0.32 33.60
N ASN A 125 20.52 -1.11 32.79
CA ASN A 125 21.30 -2.23 33.27
C ASN A 125 22.51 -1.80 34.13
N LEU A 126 23.10 -0.65 33.81
CA LEU A 126 24.20 -0.09 34.62
C LEU A 126 23.72 0.38 36.00
N ASP A 127 22.51 0.94 36.08
CA ASP A 127 21.93 1.40 37.35
C ASP A 127 21.50 0.26 38.27
N LYS A 128 21.33 -0.95 37.74
CA LYS A 128 20.91 -2.12 38.52
C LYS A 128 22.05 -2.88 39.19
N LYS A 129 23.28 -2.44 39.03
CA LYS A 129 24.43 -3.08 39.67
C LYS A 129 24.73 -2.49 41.05
#